data_5c3c9cd58505aa198d7053983c3c1601
#
_entry.id   5c3c9cd58505aa198d7053983c3c1601
#
_cell.length_a   1.000
_cell.length_b   1.000
_cell.length_c   1.000
_cell.angle_alpha   90.00
_cell.angle_beta   90.00
_cell.angle_gamma   90.00
#
_symmetry.space_group_name_H-M   'P 1'
#
loop_
_entity.id
_entity.type
_entity.pdbx_description
1 polymer ?
#
loop_
_entity_poly.entity_id
_entity_poly.type
_entity_poly.pdbx_seq_one_letter_code
_entity_poly.pdbx_strand_id
1 'polypeptide(L)'
;MFIGIDVGGTFTDAVLLDRGCVRASAKVQTKEDLLSSLLEALDKAMKGVSGDLVERVVLSTTMITNLIVEKKYDPVGLILIPGPGLSHQHYQFNTGTYIIPGAMDYRGREIIPLRRQEMENAIMDLADDGYKNVAVVGKFSSRNNRHEKEVAARLRWNYPDCQVEMGHQVAGQLNFPRRVVSTMLTCATREKYEYFVDSVITALSKRGIDAPVFILKADGGTLPLPCSTRVPIETIFSGPAASTLGVQALTPPGETSVVVDIGGTTTDLALILSGSPLLASKGAAIDDYLTHVRALAVKSVPVGGDSIVERVGKEIIIYSERLGPPYCQGGPMPTPTDALRVLGLTRLGDEDRAREAMDSLGAPLGMSPGEAANKVCNLVIDTISAEIQLMFTQWEQEPAYRVWEVLEKRKERPSTVVGVGGGAAGFISQIAATLGAYPVIPPYAPVANAIGAAVALPTLEVTLRVDTEQGYYSIEEEGFQEALDDANFTEQQALDLASKWLGKRADKYGLNQRIEDVEIIRREVFNMVRNWVTTGKIYDIHVQTPRGILGHIGAGGEIK
;
A
#
# COMPACT_ATOMS: atom_id res chain seq x y z
N MET A 1 22.60 -1.38 13.66
CA MET A 1 21.95 -0.14 13.21
C MET A 1 20.89 -0.46 12.16
N PHE A 2 19.79 0.30 12.12
CA PHE A 2 18.73 0.13 11.12
C PHE A 2 18.69 1.31 10.17
N ILE A 3 18.46 1.05 8.89
CA ILE A 3 18.30 2.06 7.86
C ILE A 3 16.86 2.03 7.35
N GLY A 4 16.21 3.19 7.32
CA GLY A 4 14.95 3.40 6.60
C GLY A 4 15.15 4.37 5.47
N ILE A 5 14.60 4.04 4.31
CA ILE A 5 14.63 4.90 3.13
C ILE A 5 13.23 4.99 2.55
N ASP A 6 12.75 6.21 2.34
CA ASP A 6 11.49 6.46 1.63
C ASP A 6 11.78 7.20 0.33
N VAL A 7 11.49 6.56 -0.80
CA VAL A 7 11.64 7.15 -2.14
C VAL A 7 10.29 7.70 -2.58
N GLY A 8 10.01 8.93 -2.21
CA GLY A 8 8.81 9.65 -2.60
C GLY A 8 8.91 10.29 -4.00
N GLY A 9 7.81 10.85 -4.48
CA GLY A 9 7.77 11.48 -5.82
C GLY A 9 8.58 12.80 -5.93
N THR A 10 8.72 13.55 -4.83
CA THR A 10 9.43 14.85 -4.82
C THR A 10 10.75 14.79 -4.07
N PHE A 11 10.78 14.10 -2.93
CA PHE A 11 11.96 13.93 -2.09
C PHE A 11 12.18 12.48 -1.74
N THR A 12 13.44 12.11 -1.59
CA THR A 12 13.89 10.84 -1.05
C THR A 12 14.52 11.08 0.30
N ASP A 13 14.00 10.41 1.32
CA ASP A 13 14.43 10.54 2.71
C ASP A 13 15.17 9.28 3.15
N ALA A 14 16.22 9.43 3.93
CA ALA A 14 16.93 8.33 4.58
C ALA A 14 17.20 8.64 6.05
N VAL A 15 17.06 7.63 6.91
CA VAL A 15 17.42 7.73 8.33
C VAL A 15 18.29 6.55 8.73
N LEU A 16 19.22 6.83 9.62
CA LEU A 16 20.03 5.85 10.33
C LEU A 16 19.59 5.84 11.80
N LEU A 17 19.05 4.72 12.25
CA LEU A 17 18.70 4.48 13.65
C LEU A 17 19.77 3.65 14.34
N ASP A 18 20.21 4.08 15.49
CA ASP A 18 21.13 3.34 16.34
C ASP A 18 20.52 3.18 17.73
N ARG A 19 20.22 1.93 18.12
CA ARG A 19 19.55 1.58 19.40
C ARG A 19 18.29 2.42 19.65
N GLY A 20 17.53 2.64 18.57
CA GLY A 20 16.30 3.38 18.65
C GLY A 20 16.40 4.90 18.61
N CYS A 21 17.59 5.45 18.51
CA CYS A 21 17.82 6.86 18.34
C CYS A 21 18.04 7.22 16.87
N VAL A 22 17.51 8.34 16.42
CA VAL A 22 17.85 8.92 15.11
C VAL A 22 19.27 9.47 15.17
N ARG A 23 20.24 8.72 14.62
CA ARG A 23 21.67 9.11 14.58
C ARG A 23 21.97 10.07 13.45
N ALA A 24 21.40 9.83 12.29
CA ALA A 24 21.54 10.67 11.12
C ALA A 24 20.28 10.63 10.26
N SER A 25 20.05 11.71 9.52
CA SER A 25 19.01 11.76 8.51
C SER A 25 19.49 12.53 7.29
N ALA A 26 18.95 12.20 6.13
CA ALA A 26 19.22 12.89 4.89
C ALA A 26 17.91 13.05 4.11
N LYS A 27 17.79 14.18 3.42
CA LYS A 27 16.71 14.48 2.49
C LYS A 27 17.31 14.98 1.19
N VAL A 28 16.96 14.37 0.07
CA VAL A 28 17.43 14.74 -1.27
C VAL A 28 16.25 14.89 -2.20
N GLN A 29 16.41 15.68 -3.26
CA GLN A 29 15.39 15.78 -4.29
C GLN A 29 15.34 14.48 -5.10
N THR A 30 14.14 13.93 -5.31
CA THR A 30 13.97 12.73 -6.13
C THR A 30 14.21 13.06 -7.60
N LYS A 31 15.03 12.25 -8.26
CA LYS A 31 15.33 12.30 -9.68
C LYS A 31 14.46 11.30 -10.43
N GLU A 32 14.45 11.37 -11.77
CA GLU A 32 13.78 10.35 -12.61
C GLU A 32 14.31 8.94 -12.31
N ASP A 33 15.62 8.82 -12.11
CA ASP A 33 16.22 7.57 -11.64
C ASP A 33 16.08 7.48 -10.10
N LEU A 34 15.08 6.69 -9.69
CA LEU A 34 14.78 6.47 -8.27
C LEU A 34 15.94 5.80 -7.53
N LEU A 35 16.70 4.92 -8.20
CA LEU A 35 17.86 4.26 -7.60
C LEU A 35 18.94 5.28 -7.25
N SER A 36 19.26 6.21 -8.15
CA SER A 36 20.23 7.27 -7.88
C SER A 36 19.85 8.13 -6.68
N SER A 37 18.57 8.45 -6.54
CA SER A 37 18.04 9.23 -5.41
C SER A 37 18.15 8.47 -4.09
N LEU A 38 17.80 7.19 -4.11
CA LEU A 38 17.93 6.27 -2.98
C LEU A 38 19.37 6.22 -2.49
N LEU A 39 20.31 5.99 -3.42
CA LEU A 39 21.72 5.86 -3.09
C LEU A 39 22.34 7.18 -2.61
N GLU A 40 21.94 8.32 -3.16
CA GLU A 40 22.37 9.63 -2.70
C GLU A 40 21.90 9.92 -1.26
N ALA A 41 20.64 9.60 -0.94
CA ALA A 41 20.11 9.75 0.41
C ALA A 41 20.80 8.82 1.40
N LEU A 42 21.00 7.56 1.01
CA LEU A 42 21.73 6.56 1.80
C LEU A 42 23.16 7.01 2.10
N ASP A 43 23.93 7.41 1.08
CA ASP A 43 25.33 7.81 1.22
C ASP A 43 25.48 9.03 2.14
N LYS A 44 24.51 9.98 2.12
CA LYS A 44 24.46 11.11 3.03
C LYS A 44 24.15 10.68 4.47
N ALA A 45 23.17 9.80 4.69
CA ALA A 45 22.81 9.32 6.02
C ALA A 45 23.90 8.42 6.64
N MET A 46 24.61 7.66 5.81
CA MET A 46 25.69 6.75 6.22
C MET A 46 27.06 7.42 6.36
N LYS A 47 27.16 8.72 6.16
CA LYS A 47 28.46 9.41 6.16
C LYS A 47 29.26 9.12 7.42
N GLY A 48 30.40 8.45 7.28
CA GLY A 48 31.31 8.08 8.38
C GLY A 48 30.87 6.83 9.17
N VAL A 49 29.92 6.07 8.64
CA VAL A 49 29.46 4.78 9.20
C VAL A 49 29.80 3.66 8.24
N SER A 50 30.34 2.55 8.77
CA SER A 50 30.67 1.37 7.97
C SER A 50 29.41 0.52 7.71
N GLY A 51 29.31 -0.09 6.52
CA GLY A 51 28.18 -0.90 6.10
C GLY A 51 27.97 -2.17 6.93
N ASP A 52 29.04 -2.75 7.49
CA ASP A 52 29.01 -3.94 8.36
C ASP A 52 28.28 -3.70 9.71
N LEU A 53 28.09 -2.44 10.10
CA LEU A 53 27.32 -2.09 11.30
C LEU A 53 25.80 -2.07 11.04
N VAL A 54 25.38 -2.19 9.79
CA VAL A 54 23.97 -2.22 9.41
C VAL A 54 23.41 -3.62 9.64
N GLU A 55 22.34 -3.72 10.37
CA GLU A 55 21.66 -4.98 10.70
C GLU A 55 20.40 -5.19 9.84
N ARG A 56 19.84 -4.07 9.33
CA ARG A 56 18.60 -4.11 8.55
C ARG A 56 18.45 -2.85 7.70
N VAL A 57 17.96 -3.03 6.47
CA VAL A 57 17.55 -1.94 5.58
C VAL A 57 16.08 -2.12 5.23
N VAL A 58 15.27 -1.07 5.34
CA VAL A 58 13.87 -1.09 4.93
C VAL A 58 13.61 0.04 3.94
N LEU A 59 13.00 -0.30 2.82
CA LEU A 59 12.66 0.62 1.73
C LEU A 59 11.17 0.86 1.68
N SER A 60 10.78 2.09 1.43
CA SER A 60 9.47 2.50 0.92
C SER A 60 9.69 3.15 -0.43
N THR A 61 8.84 2.90 -1.42
CA THR A 61 9.01 3.46 -2.76
C THR A 61 7.67 3.67 -3.46
N THR A 62 7.58 4.76 -4.19
CA THR A 62 6.42 5.06 -5.05
C THR A 62 6.52 4.40 -6.43
N MET A 63 7.52 3.55 -6.69
CA MET A 63 7.78 2.98 -8.01
C MET A 63 6.54 2.30 -8.61
N ILE A 64 5.95 1.32 -7.92
CA ILE A 64 4.78 0.59 -8.44
C ILE A 64 3.57 1.51 -8.58
N THR A 65 3.35 2.39 -7.61
CA THR A 65 2.27 3.39 -7.67
C THR A 65 2.41 4.28 -8.92
N ASN A 66 3.62 4.81 -9.17
CA ASN A 66 3.87 5.66 -10.33
C ASN A 66 3.73 4.90 -11.65
N LEU A 67 4.26 3.66 -11.75
CA LEU A 67 4.09 2.83 -12.95
C LEU A 67 2.61 2.64 -13.29
N ILE A 68 1.77 2.44 -12.29
CA ILE A 68 0.33 2.18 -12.48
C ILE A 68 -0.42 3.48 -12.79
N VAL A 69 -0.25 4.52 -11.99
CA VAL A 69 -0.97 5.80 -12.15
C VAL A 69 -0.59 6.48 -13.47
N GLU A 70 0.68 6.46 -13.84
CA GLU A 70 1.17 7.05 -15.09
C GLU A 70 1.01 6.11 -16.30
N LYS A 71 0.46 4.90 -16.09
CA LYS A 71 0.28 3.86 -17.11
C LYS A 71 1.58 3.53 -17.87
N LYS A 72 2.73 3.62 -17.18
CA LYS A 72 4.07 3.33 -17.74
C LYS A 72 4.47 1.86 -17.59
N TYR A 73 3.52 0.97 -17.52
CA TYR A 73 3.73 -0.47 -17.49
C TYR A 73 3.57 -1.11 -18.88
N ASP A 74 4.06 -2.34 -19.01
CA ASP A 74 4.01 -3.05 -20.28
C ASP A 74 2.60 -3.60 -20.56
N PRO A 75 2.18 -3.68 -21.83
CA PRO A 75 0.89 -4.26 -22.20
C PRO A 75 0.77 -5.70 -21.71
N VAL A 76 -0.40 -6.07 -21.19
CA VAL A 76 -0.70 -7.42 -20.69
C VAL A 76 -1.84 -8.03 -21.48
N GLY A 77 -1.63 -9.24 -22.02
CA GLY A 77 -2.71 -10.08 -22.52
C GLY A 77 -3.41 -10.78 -21.34
N LEU A 78 -4.73 -10.64 -21.27
CA LEU A 78 -5.52 -11.18 -20.16
C LEU A 78 -6.36 -12.38 -20.61
N ILE A 79 -6.00 -13.58 -20.17
CA ILE A 79 -6.80 -14.78 -20.40
C ILE A 79 -7.70 -15.03 -19.20
N LEU A 80 -9.01 -15.02 -19.42
CA LEU A 80 -10.02 -15.26 -18.39
C LEU A 80 -10.74 -16.58 -18.60
N ILE A 81 -10.95 -17.31 -17.49
CA ILE A 81 -11.78 -18.51 -17.43
C ILE A 81 -12.89 -18.26 -16.39
N PRO A 82 -13.92 -17.44 -16.75
CA PRO A 82 -14.89 -16.92 -15.78
C PRO A 82 -15.97 -17.94 -15.41
N GLY A 83 -16.17 -18.99 -16.20
CA GLY A 83 -17.31 -19.89 -16.06
C GLY A 83 -18.65 -19.17 -16.26
N PRO A 84 -19.77 -19.82 -15.94
CA PRO A 84 -21.11 -19.23 -16.08
C PRO A 84 -21.40 -18.18 -14.99
N GLY A 85 -22.32 -17.25 -15.28
CA GLY A 85 -22.97 -16.37 -14.32
C GLY A 85 -22.28 -15.02 -14.05
N LEU A 86 -21.20 -14.67 -14.76
CA LEU A 86 -20.60 -13.33 -14.71
C LEU A 86 -20.59 -12.70 -16.11
N SER A 87 -20.97 -11.44 -16.19
CA SER A 87 -20.80 -10.66 -17.42
C SER A 87 -19.31 -10.36 -17.63
N HIS A 88 -18.82 -10.63 -18.83
CA HIS A 88 -17.42 -10.39 -19.20
C HIS A 88 -17.12 -8.92 -19.46
N GLN A 89 -18.14 -8.11 -19.70
CA GLN A 89 -18.01 -6.70 -20.07
C GLN A 89 -17.37 -5.83 -18.99
N HIS A 90 -17.43 -6.26 -17.72
CA HIS A 90 -16.83 -5.54 -16.59
C HIS A 90 -15.31 -5.75 -16.43
N TYR A 91 -14.69 -6.63 -17.23
CA TYR A 91 -13.27 -6.97 -17.13
C TYR A 91 -12.48 -6.51 -18.36
N GLN A 92 -13.06 -5.67 -19.20
CA GLN A 92 -12.36 -5.04 -20.32
C GLN A 92 -11.50 -3.88 -19.79
N PHE A 93 -10.39 -4.25 -19.17
CA PHE A 93 -9.27 -3.31 -19.06
C PHE A 93 -8.81 -2.97 -20.47
N ASN A 94 -8.17 -1.82 -20.72
CA ASN A 94 -7.59 -1.43 -22.03
C ASN A 94 -6.46 -2.38 -22.50
N THR A 95 -6.67 -3.68 -22.35
CA THR A 95 -5.76 -4.80 -22.62
C THR A 95 -6.49 -5.80 -23.50
N GLY A 96 -5.78 -6.56 -24.30
CA GLY A 96 -6.38 -7.69 -25.01
C GLY A 96 -6.94 -8.69 -23.99
N THR A 97 -8.25 -8.88 -24.02
CA THR A 97 -8.93 -9.84 -23.12
C THR A 97 -9.48 -11.01 -23.93
N TYR A 98 -9.01 -12.21 -23.58
CA TYR A 98 -9.33 -13.46 -24.25
C TYR A 98 -10.08 -14.36 -23.26
N ILE A 99 -11.24 -14.88 -23.67
CA ILE A 99 -12.10 -15.69 -22.82
C ILE A 99 -12.05 -17.13 -23.29
N ILE A 100 -11.65 -18.02 -22.38
CA ILE A 100 -11.65 -19.47 -22.62
C ILE A 100 -12.82 -20.08 -21.86
N PRO A 101 -13.72 -20.80 -22.55
CA PRO A 101 -14.78 -21.57 -21.90
C PRO A 101 -14.18 -22.68 -21.03
N GLY A 102 -14.59 -22.70 -19.78
CA GLY A 102 -14.20 -23.66 -18.76
C GLY A 102 -14.81 -23.22 -17.43
N ALA A 103 -15.06 -24.14 -16.51
CA ALA A 103 -15.60 -23.78 -15.20
C ALA A 103 -15.20 -24.73 -14.10
N MET A 104 -14.78 -24.18 -12.98
CA MET A 104 -14.71 -24.82 -11.66
C MET A 104 -15.90 -24.34 -10.81
N ASP A 105 -16.43 -25.17 -9.93
CA ASP A 105 -17.41 -24.75 -8.92
C ASP A 105 -16.69 -24.19 -7.67
N TYR A 106 -17.48 -23.66 -6.75
CA TYR A 106 -16.97 -23.08 -5.50
C TYR A 106 -16.27 -24.09 -4.58
N ARG A 107 -16.40 -25.39 -4.86
CA ARG A 107 -15.74 -26.51 -4.18
C ARG A 107 -14.47 -26.97 -4.90
N GLY A 108 -14.15 -26.41 -6.07
CA GLY A 108 -13.01 -26.81 -6.88
C GLY A 108 -13.27 -28.02 -7.80
N ARG A 109 -14.53 -28.43 -7.99
CA ARG A 109 -14.85 -29.50 -8.96
C ARG A 109 -14.94 -28.88 -10.35
N GLU A 110 -14.37 -29.57 -11.32
CA GLU A 110 -14.49 -29.19 -12.73
C GLU A 110 -15.92 -29.47 -13.20
N ILE A 111 -16.65 -28.42 -13.58
CA ILE A 111 -18.02 -28.52 -14.12
C ILE A 111 -18.01 -28.45 -15.65
N ILE A 112 -17.12 -27.66 -16.20
CA ILE A 112 -16.91 -27.53 -17.65
C ILE A 112 -15.39 -27.62 -17.88
N PRO A 113 -14.93 -28.66 -18.60
CA PRO A 113 -13.52 -28.79 -18.94
C PRO A 113 -13.09 -27.71 -19.94
N LEU A 114 -11.82 -27.38 -19.98
CA LEU A 114 -11.26 -26.51 -21.02
C LEU A 114 -11.42 -27.18 -22.38
N ARG A 115 -11.90 -26.40 -23.36
CA ARG A 115 -11.96 -26.83 -24.74
C ARG A 115 -10.64 -26.51 -25.42
N ARG A 116 -9.91 -27.55 -25.80
CA ARG A 116 -8.56 -27.43 -26.35
C ARG A 116 -8.48 -26.47 -27.54
N GLN A 117 -9.41 -26.56 -28.50
CA GLN A 117 -9.40 -25.71 -29.69
C GLN A 117 -9.57 -24.22 -29.35
N GLU A 118 -10.49 -23.90 -28.42
CA GLU A 118 -10.76 -22.53 -27.99
C GLU A 118 -9.58 -21.94 -27.20
N MET A 119 -8.91 -22.79 -26.39
CA MET A 119 -7.69 -22.42 -25.70
C MET A 119 -6.55 -22.10 -26.69
N GLU A 120 -6.34 -22.97 -27.71
CA GLU A 120 -5.32 -22.76 -28.72
C GLU A 120 -5.58 -21.48 -29.54
N ASN A 121 -6.85 -21.25 -29.91
CA ASN A 121 -7.23 -20.04 -30.63
C ASN A 121 -6.94 -18.77 -29.81
N ALA A 122 -7.35 -18.74 -28.54
CA ALA A 122 -7.10 -17.61 -27.65
C ALA A 122 -5.60 -17.35 -27.45
N ILE A 123 -4.79 -18.41 -27.37
CA ILE A 123 -3.34 -18.30 -27.24
C ILE A 123 -2.72 -17.76 -28.55
N MET A 124 -3.20 -18.21 -29.73
CA MET A 124 -2.74 -17.71 -31.02
C MET A 124 -3.10 -16.24 -31.21
N ASP A 125 -4.37 -15.87 -30.99
CA ASP A 125 -4.82 -14.48 -31.09
C ASP A 125 -4.01 -13.55 -30.20
N LEU A 126 -3.73 -13.98 -28.97
CA LEU A 126 -2.92 -13.23 -28.01
C LEU A 126 -1.47 -13.03 -28.50
N ALA A 127 -0.89 -14.06 -29.11
CA ALA A 127 0.46 -13.98 -29.65
C ALA A 127 0.52 -13.13 -30.94
N ASP A 128 -0.48 -13.23 -31.79
CA ASP A 128 -0.61 -12.42 -33.00
C ASP A 128 -0.77 -10.93 -32.66
N ASP A 129 -1.44 -10.62 -31.54
CA ASP A 129 -1.54 -9.26 -30.99
C ASP A 129 -0.23 -8.78 -30.31
N GLY A 130 0.79 -9.65 -30.19
CA GLY A 130 2.14 -9.31 -29.75
C GLY A 130 2.32 -9.20 -28.23
N TYR A 131 1.43 -9.76 -27.42
CA TYR A 131 1.57 -9.75 -25.95
C TYR A 131 2.67 -10.70 -25.48
N LYS A 132 3.63 -10.16 -24.72
CA LYS A 132 4.70 -10.93 -24.07
C LYS A 132 4.38 -11.22 -22.60
N ASN A 133 3.62 -10.33 -21.95
CA ASN A 133 3.19 -10.47 -20.57
C ASN A 133 1.73 -10.95 -20.55
N VAL A 134 1.47 -12.08 -19.90
CA VAL A 134 0.14 -12.71 -19.92
C VAL A 134 -0.32 -13.03 -18.51
N ALA A 135 -1.51 -12.54 -18.15
CA ALA A 135 -2.19 -12.89 -16.93
C ALA A 135 -3.28 -13.95 -17.21
N VAL A 136 -3.23 -15.07 -16.52
CA VAL A 136 -4.22 -16.17 -16.65
C VAL A 136 -5.03 -16.25 -15.37
N VAL A 137 -6.33 -16.00 -15.42
CA VAL A 137 -7.18 -15.96 -14.23
C VAL A 137 -8.45 -16.79 -14.40
N GLY A 138 -8.57 -17.84 -13.57
CA GLY A 138 -9.74 -18.70 -13.50
C GLY A 138 -10.65 -18.36 -12.32
N LYS A 139 -11.97 -18.42 -12.53
CA LYS A 139 -12.92 -18.35 -11.41
C LYS A 139 -12.76 -19.60 -10.54
N PHE A 140 -12.64 -19.42 -9.24
CA PHE A 140 -12.37 -20.49 -8.28
C PHE A 140 -11.02 -21.20 -8.44
N SER A 141 -10.05 -20.62 -9.15
CA SER A 141 -8.71 -21.19 -9.29
C SER A 141 -7.96 -21.32 -7.94
N SER A 142 -8.32 -20.54 -6.93
CA SER A 142 -7.88 -20.77 -5.55
C SER A 142 -8.40 -22.05 -4.92
N ARG A 143 -9.43 -22.68 -5.49
CA ARG A 143 -9.95 -23.98 -5.07
C ARG A 143 -9.41 -25.13 -5.93
N ASN A 144 -9.23 -24.88 -7.22
CA ASN A 144 -8.61 -25.80 -8.16
C ASN A 144 -7.94 -25.02 -9.30
N ASN A 145 -6.63 -25.02 -9.30
CA ASN A 145 -5.82 -24.25 -10.23
C ASN A 145 -5.50 -24.97 -11.55
N ARG A 146 -6.11 -26.14 -11.80
CA ARG A 146 -5.82 -26.97 -12.97
C ARG A 146 -5.95 -26.21 -14.28
N HIS A 147 -7.02 -25.45 -14.48
CA HIS A 147 -7.25 -24.68 -15.71
C HIS A 147 -6.16 -23.64 -15.94
N GLU A 148 -5.81 -22.85 -14.91
CA GLU A 148 -4.74 -21.85 -15.04
C GLU A 148 -3.39 -22.51 -15.36
N LYS A 149 -3.08 -23.63 -14.70
CA LYS A 149 -1.84 -24.40 -14.97
C LYS A 149 -1.78 -24.97 -16.37
N GLU A 150 -2.90 -25.49 -16.89
CA GLU A 150 -3.00 -26.05 -18.23
C GLU A 150 -2.78 -24.96 -19.30
N VAL A 151 -3.43 -23.80 -19.15
CA VAL A 151 -3.23 -22.66 -20.06
C VAL A 151 -1.80 -22.12 -19.97
N ALA A 152 -1.27 -21.95 -18.76
CA ALA A 152 0.09 -21.47 -18.55
C ALA A 152 1.16 -22.43 -19.14
N ALA A 153 0.97 -23.74 -18.97
CA ALA A 153 1.85 -24.74 -19.56
C ALA A 153 1.84 -24.67 -21.09
N ARG A 154 0.66 -24.47 -21.68
CA ARG A 154 0.50 -24.37 -23.12
C ARG A 154 1.11 -23.08 -23.69
N LEU A 155 0.94 -21.95 -22.99
CA LEU A 155 1.59 -20.67 -23.33
C LEU A 155 3.12 -20.83 -23.34
N ARG A 156 3.70 -21.37 -22.26
CA ARG A 156 5.16 -21.56 -22.14
C ARG A 156 5.71 -22.53 -23.19
N TRP A 157 4.93 -23.52 -23.60
CA TRP A 157 5.32 -24.45 -24.64
C TRP A 157 5.34 -23.80 -26.04
N ASN A 158 4.31 -23.04 -26.39
CA ASN A 158 4.18 -22.42 -27.70
C ASN A 158 5.02 -21.13 -27.83
N TYR A 159 5.15 -20.38 -26.70
CA TYR A 159 5.80 -19.07 -26.63
C TYR A 159 6.72 -19.00 -25.41
N PRO A 160 7.94 -19.57 -25.48
CA PRO A 160 8.87 -19.68 -24.35
C PRO A 160 9.28 -18.33 -23.74
N ASP A 161 9.29 -17.27 -24.54
CA ASP A 161 9.64 -15.91 -24.11
C ASP A 161 8.48 -15.17 -23.44
N CYS A 162 7.30 -15.81 -23.36
CA CYS A 162 6.13 -15.23 -22.72
C CYS A 162 6.21 -15.37 -21.19
N GLN A 163 6.07 -14.25 -20.49
CA GLN A 163 5.93 -14.23 -19.03
C GLN A 163 4.46 -14.48 -18.65
N VAL A 164 4.22 -15.49 -17.82
CA VAL A 164 2.86 -15.92 -17.46
C VAL A 164 2.65 -15.82 -15.95
N GLU A 165 1.71 -14.97 -15.56
CA GLU A 165 1.22 -14.88 -14.19
C GLU A 165 -0.12 -15.61 -14.03
N MET A 166 -0.24 -16.39 -12.96
CA MET A 166 -1.45 -17.14 -12.66
C MET A 166 -2.18 -16.55 -11.45
N GLY A 167 -3.49 -16.36 -11.59
CA GLY A 167 -4.33 -15.73 -10.57
C GLY A 167 -4.23 -16.38 -9.19
N HIS A 168 -4.20 -17.71 -9.12
CA HIS A 168 -4.09 -18.41 -7.84
C HIS A 168 -2.74 -18.23 -7.13
N GLN A 169 -1.69 -17.81 -7.83
CA GLN A 169 -0.37 -17.52 -7.25
C GLN A 169 -0.25 -16.09 -6.74
N VAL A 170 -0.98 -15.16 -7.36
CA VAL A 170 -0.98 -13.75 -6.98
C VAL A 170 -1.95 -13.47 -5.84
N ALA A 171 -3.13 -14.10 -5.87
CA ALA A 171 -4.16 -13.91 -4.85
C ALA A 171 -4.97 -15.18 -4.64
N GLY A 172 -4.75 -15.84 -3.52
CA GLY A 172 -5.45 -17.08 -3.15
C GLY A 172 -6.90 -16.89 -2.70
N GLN A 173 -7.28 -15.67 -2.33
CA GLN A 173 -8.62 -15.37 -1.81
C GLN A 173 -9.70 -15.47 -2.91
N LEU A 174 -10.93 -15.79 -2.49
CA LEU A 174 -12.10 -15.67 -3.37
C LEU A 174 -12.32 -14.20 -3.75
N ASN A 175 -13.09 -13.94 -4.72
CA ASN A 175 -13.37 -12.68 -5.41
C ASN A 175 -12.61 -12.58 -6.73
N PHE A 176 -13.23 -13.20 -7.75
CA PHE A 176 -12.65 -13.26 -9.09
C PHE A 176 -12.29 -11.89 -9.68
N PRO A 177 -13.14 -10.82 -9.62
CA PRO A 177 -12.79 -9.51 -10.13
C PRO A 177 -11.51 -8.94 -9.55
N ARG A 178 -11.37 -8.96 -8.24
CA ARG A 178 -10.17 -8.45 -7.56
C ARG A 178 -8.92 -9.25 -7.95
N ARG A 179 -9.06 -10.57 -8.10
CA ARG A 179 -7.94 -11.42 -8.53
C ARG A 179 -7.51 -11.09 -9.95
N VAL A 180 -8.47 -10.82 -10.85
CA VAL A 180 -8.16 -10.36 -12.22
C VAL A 180 -7.30 -9.10 -12.17
N VAL A 181 -7.75 -8.07 -11.45
CA VAL A 181 -7.02 -6.79 -11.33
C VAL A 181 -5.63 -7.01 -10.74
N SER A 182 -5.55 -7.71 -9.59
CA SER A 182 -4.27 -7.93 -8.91
C SER A 182 -3.28 -8.71 -9.79
N THR A 183 -3.74 -9.72 -10.53
CA THR A 183 -2.88 -10.52 -11.41
C THR A 183 -2.41 -9.73 -12.61
N MET A 184 -3.32 -8.98 -13.25
CA MET A 184 -2.97 -8.11 -14.37
C MET A 184 -1.90 -7.07 -13.98
N LEU A 185 -2.11 -6.37 -12.86
CA LEU A 185 -1.17 -5.33 -12.41
C LEU A 185 0.17 -5.92 -11.93
N THR A 186 0.16 -7.09 -11.29
CA THR A 186 1.39 -7.83 -10.95
C THR A 186 2.17 -8.17 -12.23
N CYS A 187 1.49 -8.72 -13.23
CA CYS A 187 2.09 -9.07 -14.52
C CYS A 187 2.68 -7.83 -15.21
N ALA A 188 1.93 -6.74 -15.23
CA ALA A 188 2.31 -5.49 -15.89
C ALA A 188 3.56 -4.82 -15.28
N THR A 189 3.82 -5.03 -14.00
CA THR A 189 4.87 -4.30 -13.26
C THR A 189 6.07 -5.16 -12.92
N ARG A 190 5.97 -6.48 -13.03
CA ARG A 190 6.98 -7.44 -12.53
C ARG A 190 8.37 -7.19 -13.09
N GLU A 191 8.55 -7.14 -14.39
CA GLU A 191 9.88 -7.05 -15.02
C GLU A 191 10.65 -5.80 -14.56
N LYS A 192 9.99 -4.64 -14.58
CA LYS A 192 10.60 -3.38 -14.13
C LYS A 192 10.91 -3.40 -12.65
N TYR A 193 10.06 -4.04 -11.86
CA TYR A 193 10.25 -4.15 -10.43
C TYR A 193 11.40 -5.12 -10.08
N GLU A 194 11.53 -6.26 -10.76
CA GLU A 194 12.65 -7.19 -10.59
C GLU A 194 13.98 -6.50 -10.90
N TYR A 195 14.04 -5.75 -12.00
CA TYR A 195 15.24 -4.98 -12.34
C TYR A 195 15.60 -3.95 -11.25
N PHE A 196 14.61 -3.28 -10.68
CA PHE A 196 14.83 -2.35 -9.57
C PHE A 196 15.36 -3.09 -8.33
N VAL A 197 14.76 -4.21 -7.95
CA VAL A 197 15.17 -5.02 -6.79
C VAL A 197 16.62 -5.48 -6.93
N ASP A 198 16.99 -6.05 -8.08
CA ASP A 198 18.36 -6.52 -8.34
C ASP A 198 19.38 -5.37 -8.31
N SER A 199 18.98 -4.21 -8.85
CA SER A 199 19.81 -3.01 -8.85
C SER A 199 20.06 -2.48 -7.44
N VAL A 200 19.04 -2.47 -6.58
CA VAL A 200 19.16 -2.06 -5.17
C VAL A 200 20.07 -3.01 -4.42
N ILE A 201 19.85 -4.33 -4.51
CA ILE A 201 20.66 -5.33 -3.81
C ILE A 201 22.14 -5.22 -4.22
N THR A 202 22.38 -5.13 -5.53
CA THR A 202 23.74 -4.98 -6.08
C THR A 202 24.42 -3.70 -5.57
N ALA A 203 23.68 -2.59 -5.52
CA ALA A 203 24.22 -1.30 -5.10
C ALA A 203 24.51 -1.23 -3.60
N LEU A 204 23.72 -1.90 -2.76
CA LEU A 204 23.95 -2.02 -1.31
C LEU A 204 25.17 -2.91 -1.02
N SER A 205 25.28 -4.05 -1.67
CA SER A 205 26.43 -4.95 -1.52
C SER A 205 27.76 -4.27 -1.92
N LYS A 206 27.77 -3.47 -3.00
CA LYS A 206 28.93 -2.66 -3.38
C LYS A 206 29.35 -1.63 -2.31
N ARG A 207 28.47 -1.28 -1.38
CA ARG A 207 28.74 -0.40 -0.25
C ARG A 207 29.09 -1.16 1.03
N GLY A 208 29.26 -2.48 0.95
CA GLY A 208 29.54 -3.34 2.10
C GLY A 208 28.34 -3.48 3.04
N ILE A 209 27.12 -3.27 2.54
CA ILE A 209 25.89 -3.49 3.28
C ILE A 209 25.30 -4.85 2.85
N ASP A 210 25.61 -5.88 3.64
CA ASP A 210 25.14 -7.25 3.43
C ASP A 210 23.94 -7.62 4.33
N ALA A 211 23.39 -6.62 5.02
CA ALA A 211 22.23 -6.77 5.88
C ALA A 211 20.95 -7.15 5.09
N PRO A 212 20.00 -7.85 5.72
CA PRO A 212 18.70 -8.14 5.12
C PRO A 212 17.97 -6.85 4.69
N VAL A 213 17.49 -6.84 3.45
CA VAL A 213 16.76 -5.72 2.86
C VAL A 213 15.28 -6.06 2.77
N PHE A 214 14.44 -5.17 3.26
CA PHE A 214 12.99 -5.29 3.27
C PHE A 214 12.35 -4.16 2.45
N ILE A 215 11.13 -4.41 2.00
CA ILE A 215 10.27 -3.40 1.36
C ILE A 215 8.98 -3.26 2.14
N LEU A 216 8.53 -2.03 2.31
CA LEU A 216 7.26 -1.72 2.97
C LEU A 216 6.08 -2.03 2.06
N LYS A 217 5.04 -2.63 2.64
CA LYS A 217 3.77 -2.92 1.98
C LYS A 217 2.72 -1.86 2.27
N ALA A 218 1.65 -1.89 1.47
CA ALA A 218 0.50 -1.00 1.63
C ALA A 218 -0.21 -1.12 3.00
N ASP A 219 -0.10 -2.26 3.68
CA ASP A 219 -0.71 -2.52 4.99
C ASP A 219 0.17 -2.10 6.18
N GLY A 220 1.33 -1.53 5.92
CA GLY A 220 2.31 -1.13 6.94
C GLY A 220 3.25 -2.24 7.39
N GLY A 221 3.09 -3.46 6.90
CA GLY A 221 4.06 -4.54 7.12
C GLY A 221 5.23 -4.48 6.13
N THR A 222 6.26 -5.29 6.37
CA THR A 222 7.38 -5.41 5.43
C THR A 222 7.57 -6.83 4.94
N LEU A 223 8.12 -6.98 3.73
CA LEU A 223 8.57 -8.24 3.14
C LEU A 223 10.06 -8.16 2.82
N PRO A 224 10.80 -9.29 2.86
CA PRO A 224 12.15 -9.34 2.28
C PRO A 224 12.11 -8.90 0.81
N LEU A 225 12.97 -7.96 0.45
CA LEU A 225 12.98 -7.35 -0.88
C LEU A 225 13.03 -8.37 -2.05
N PRO A 226 13.84 -9.44 -2.01
CA PRO A 226 13.85 -10.45 -3.07
C PRO A 226 12.50 -11.21 -3.19
N CYS A 227 11.77 -11.35 -2.08
CA CYS A 227 10.49 -12.08 -2.07
C CYS A 227 9.32 -11.25 -2.61
N SER A 228 9.44 -9.92 -2.55
CA SER A 228 8.40 -8.98 -3.02
C SER A 228 8.20 -9.01 -4.54
N THR A 229 9.18 -9.51 -5.30
CA THR A 229 9.07 -9.66 -6.76
C THR A 229 7.93 -10.58 -7.19
N ARG A 230 7.46 -11.48 -6.31
CA ARG A 230 6.30 -12.34 -6.59
C ARG A 230 4.98 -11.57 -6.61
N VAL A 231 4.88 -10.53 -5.80
CA VAL A 231 3.66 -9.73 -5.62
C VAL A 231 3.98 -8.24 -5.51
N PRO A 232 4.60 -7.65 -6.56
CA PRO A 232 5.05 -6.26 -6.54
C PRO A 232 3.91 -5.28 -6.20
N ILE A 233 2.67 -5.62 -6.55
CA ILE A 233 1.50 -4.80 -6.26
C ILE A 233 1.25 -4.59 -4.75
N GLU A 234 1.77 -5.43 -3.86
CA GLU A 234 1.64 -5.22 -2.41
C GLU A 234 2.41 -3.98 -1.91
N THR A 235 3.33 -3.45 -2.72
CA THR A 235 4.11 -2.25 -2.38
C THR A 235 3.46 -0.93 -2.82
N ILE A 236 2.27 -0.98 -3.43
CA ILE A 236 1.51 0.24 -3.75
C ILE A 236 1.18 1.01 -2.47
N PHE A 237 1.12 2.33 -2.56
CA PHE A 237 0.79 3.20 -1.42
C PHE A 237 1.68 2.99 -0.19
N SER A 238 2.92 2.48 -0.36
CA SER A 238 3.87 2.30 0.75
C SER A 238 4.32 3.63 1.36
N GLY A 239 4.36 4.73 0.60
CA GLY A 239 4.68 6.07 1.12
C GLY A 239 3.72 6.53 2.23
N PRO A 240 2.39 6.59 1.98
CA PRO A 240 1.41 6.86 3.03
C PRO A 240 1.44 5.87 4.21
N ALA A 241 1.76 4.60 3.96
CA ALA A 241 1.96 3.64 5.04
C ALA A 241 3.20 4.00 5.88
N ALA A 242 4.29 4.41 5.24
CA ALA A 242 5.51 4.89 5.90
C ALA A 242 5.23 6.12 6.77
N SER A 243 4.50 7.13 6.24
CA SER A 243 4.08 8.31 7.02
C SER A 243 3.30 7.91 8.27
N THR A 244 2.34 7.00 8.12
CA THR A 244 1.49 6.54 9.22
C THR A 244 2.29 5.84 10.32
N LEU A 245 3.18 4.92 9.95
CA LEU A 245 4.07 4.23 10.90
C LEU A 245 5.09 5.19 11.53
N GLY A 246 5.59 6.16 10.77
CA GLY A 246 6.47 7.20 11.28
C GLY A 246 5.79 8.04 12.36
N VAL A 247 4.55 8.46 12.12
CA VAL A 247 3.74 9.14 13.13
C VAL A 247 3.49 8.24 14.33
N GLN A 248 3.09 6.98 14.12
CA GLN A 248 2.90 6.02 15.20
C GLN A 248 4.16 5.89 16.06
N ALA A 249 5.35 5.84 15.45
CA ALA A 249 6.61 5.74 16.17
C ALA A 249 7.01 7.01 16.93
N LEU A 250 6.59 8.18 16.44
CA LEU A 250 6.98 9.49 16.96
C LEU A 250 5.94 10.10 17.93
N THR A 251 4.81 9.44 18.13
CA THR A 251 3.73 9.90 19.02
C THR A 251 3.49 8.91 20.18
N PRO A 252 2.87 9.35 21.28
CA PRO A 252 2.53 8.46 22.38
C PRO A 252 1.62 7.30 21.95
N PRO A 253 1.79 6.10 22.54
CA PRO A 253 0.93 4.96 22.24
C PRO A 253 -0.51 5.15 22.74
N GLY A 254 -1.48 4.49 22.07
CA GLY A 254 -2.85 4.35 22.57
C GLY A 254 -3.80 5.49 22.23
N GLU A 255 -3.35 6.57 21.59
CA GLU A 255 -4.20 7.70 21.21
C GLU A 255 -4.88 7.49 19.84
N THR A 256 -6.09 8.04 19.70
CA THR A 256 -6.73 8.19 18.39
C THR A 256 -6.26 9.48 17.75
N SER A 257 -5.59 9.38 16.62
CA SER A 257 -4.97 10.49 15.92
C SER A 257 -5.22 10.46 14.42
N VAL A 258 -5.10 11.62 13.78
CA VAL A 258 -5.08 11.74 12.32
C VAL A 258 -3.69 12.12 11.86
N VAL A 259 -3.15 11.36 10.94
CA VAL A 259 -1.93 11.71 10.21
C VAL A 259 -2.29 12.60 9.04
N VAL A 260 -1.63 13.74 8.93
CA VAL A 260 -1.79 14.70 7.84
C VAL A 260 -0.41 14.97 7.24
N ASP A 261 -0.11 14.28 6.14
CA ASP A 261 1.16 14.44 5.40
C ASP A 261 0.94 15.42 4.25
N ILE A 262 1.38 16.68 4.45
CA ILE A 262 1.20 17.73 3.45
C ILE A 262 2.43 17.80 2.56
N GLY A 263 2.30 17.21 1.38
CA GLY A 263 3.29 17.30 0.30
C GLY A 263 3.15 18.55 -0.55
N GLY A 264 3.87 18.57 -1.66
CA GLY A 264 3.79 19.67 -2.64
C GLY A 264 2.49 19.68 -3.45
N THR A 265 2.02 18.51 -3.86
CA THR A 265 0.86 18.34 -4.76
C THR A 265 -0.37 17.78 -4.07
N THR A 266 -0.17 16.91 -3.10
CA THR A 266 -1.23 16.17 -2.41
C THR A 266 -1.03 16.23 -0.90
N THR A 267 -2.12 15.98 -0.19
CA THR A 267 -2.11 15.72 1.26
C THR A 267 -2.62 14.33 1.50
N ASP A 268 -1.79 13.49 2.11
CA ASP A 268 -2.18 12.13 2.47
C ASP A 268 -2.68 12.10 3.91
N LEU A 269 -3.87 11.51 4.10
CA LEU A 269 -4.55 11.38 5.37
C LEU A 269 -4.62 9.93 5.78
N ALA A 270 -4.33 9.63 7.05
CA ALA A 270 -4.53 8.30 7.61
C ALA A 270 -5.08 8.38 9.03
N LEU A 271 -5.83 7.37 9.46
CA LEU A 271 -6.38 7.28 10.80
C LEU A 271 -5.58 6.27 11.62
N ILE A 272 -5.24 6.67 12.84
CA ILE A 272 -4.72 5.80 13.89
C ILE A 272 -5.79 5.77 14.97
N LEU A 273 -6.42 4.61 15.18
CA LEU A 273 -7.49 4.43 16.16
C LEU A 273 -6.94 3.68 17.37
N SER A 274 -7.06 4.29 18.54
CA SER A 274 -6.54 3.71 19.78
C SER A 274 -5.09 3.21 19.65
N GLY A 275 -4.25 3.98 18.97
CA GLY A 275 -2.82 3.69 18.75
C GLY A 275 -2.52 2.73 17.59
N SER A 276 -3.52 2.19 16.88
CA SER A 276 -3.34 1.26 15.77
C SER A 276 -3.75 1.88 14.43
N PRO A 277 -2.92 1.82 13.38
CA PRO A 277 -3.29 2.27 12.05
C PRO A 277 -4.51 1.52 11.51
N LEU A 278 -5.49 2.27 11.01
CA LEU A 278 -6.71 1.70 10.45
C LEU A 278 -6.44 1.05 9.09
N LEU A 279 -6.92 -0.19 8.92
CA LEU A 279 -6.93 -0.86 7.62
C LEU A 279 -8.17 -0.51 6.81
N ALA A 280 -7.98 -0.38 5.51
CA ALA A 280 -9.08 -0.27 4.57
C ALA A 280 -9.86 -1.58 4.50
N SER A 281 -11.14 -1.57 4.83
CA SER A 281 -12.01 -2.76 4.85
C SER A 281 -12.12 -3.45 3.47
N LYS A 282 -12.00 -2.66 2.41
CA LYS A 282 -12.05 -3.14 1.02
C LYS A 282 -10.68 -3.41 0.41
N GLY A 283 -9.59 -3.19 1.14
CA GLY A 283 -8.23 -3.22 0.61
C GLY A 283 -7.93 -2.03 -0.32
N ALA A 284 -6.81 -2.11 -1.04
CA ALA A 284 -6.39 -1.06 -1.95
C ALA A 284 -7.27 -1.00 -3.20
N ALA A 285 -7.64 0.20 -3.61
CA ALA A 285 -8.28 0.48 -4.90
C ALA A 285 -7.32 1.25 -5.81
N ILE A 286 -7.35 0.92 -7.09
CA ILE A 286 -6.59 1.61 -8.13
C ILE A 286 -7.61 2.05 -9.18
N ASP A 287 -7.71 3.36 -9.40
CA ASP A 287 -8.86 3.95 -10.10
C ASP A 287 -10.17 3.44 -9.46
N ASP A 288 -11.08 2.88 -10.24
CA ASP A 288 -12.34 2.30 -9.76
C ASP A 288 -12.26 0.80 -9.43
N TYR A 289 -11.06 0.21 -9.52
CA TYR A 289 -10.89 -1.24 -9.38
C TYR A 289 -10.34 -1.62 -8.01
N LEU A 290 -11.06 -2.48 -7.30
CA LEU A 290 -10.59 -3.09 -6.06
C LEU A 290 -9.57 -4.18 -6.34
N THR A 291 -8.53 -4.24 -5.53
CA THR A 291 -7.52 -5.30 -5.55
C THR A 291 -7.65 -6.25 -4.37
N HIS A 292 -6.83 -7.30 -4.33
CA HIS A 292 -6.65 -8.14 -3.13
C HIS A 292 -5.58 -7.60 -2.17
N VAL A 293 -4.93 -6.50 -2.52
CA VAL A 293 -3.90 -5.90 -1.69
C VAL A 293 -4.52 -5.31 -0.42
N ARG A 294 -4.06 -5.76 0.72
CA ARG A 294 -4.39 -5.14 2.02
C ARG A 294 -3.67 -3.81 2.11
N ALA A 295 -4.35 -2.78 2.55
CA ALA A 295 -3.77 -1.45 2.67
C ALA A 295 -4.27 -0.74 3.93
N LEU A 296 -3.51 0.22 4.43
CA LEU A 296 -4.00 1.17 5.40
C LEU A 296 -5.14 2.01 4.79
N ALA A 297 -6.05 2.46 5.63
CA ALA A 297 -7.11 3.38 5.23
C ALA A 297 -6.50 4.78 5.04
N VAL A 298 -5.94 4.99 3.86
CA VAL A 298 -5.32 6.25 3.45
C VAL A 298 -6.20 6.94 2.41
N LYS A 299 -6.32 8.25 2.55
CA LYS A 299 -7.01 9.11 1.59
C LYS A 299 -6.04 10.17 1.10
N SER A 300 -5.77 10.19 -0.20
CA SER A 300 -5.03 11.28 -0.82
C SER A 300 -6.00 12.39 -1.24
N VAL A 301 -5.77 13.58 -0.74
CA VAL A 301 -6.52 14.79 -1.06
C VAL A 301 -5.73 15.58 -2.09
N PRO A 302 -6.34 16.00 -3.22
CA PRO A 302 -5.62 16.65 -4.30
C PRO A 302 -5.34 18.13 -4.00
N VAL A 303 -4.76 18.42 -2.84
CA VAL A 303 -4.30 19.74 -2.41
C VAL A 303 -3.01 19.61 -1.64
N GLY A 304 -2.01 20.41 -1.99
CA GLY A 304 -0.69 20.45 -1.33
C GLY A 304 -0.13 21.87 -1.31
N GLY A 305 1.06 22.01 -0.76
CA GLY A 305 1.72 23.30 -0.61
C GLY A 305 2.03 24.04 -1.92
N ASP A 306 2.27 23.29 -2.99
CA ASP A 306 2.64 23.82 -4.32
C ASP A 306 1.50 23.71 -5.34
N SER A 307 0.28 23.38 -4.89
CA SER A 307 -0.93 23.36 -5.73
C SER A 307 -1.19 24.72 -6.34
N ILE A 308 -1.61 24.77 -7.62
CA ILE A 308 -1.89 26.03 -8.30
C ILE A 308 -3.10 26.72 -7.67
N VAL A 309 -2.98 28.01 -7.44
CA VAL A 309 -4.09 28.86 -6.99
C VAL A 309 -4.39 29.90 -8.07
N GLU A 310 -5.63 29.89 -8.53
CA GLU A 310 -6.09 30.83 -9.55
C GLU A 310 -7.36 31.56 -9.11
N ARG A 311 -7.54 32.76 -9.66
CA ARG A 311 -8.80 33.47 -9.56
C ARG A 311 -9.66 33.20 -10.81
N VAL A 312 -10.81 32.63 -10.59
CA VAL A 312 -11.82 32.40 -11.64
C VAL A 312 -13.07 33.26 -11.34
N GLY A 313 -13.23 34.33 -12.10
CA GLY A 313 -14.29 35.29 -11.83
C GLY A 313 -14.13 36.01 -10.47
N LYS A 314 -15.04 35.75 -9.54
CA LYS A 314 -15.00 36.29 -8.17
C LYS A 314 -14.52 35.30 -7.11
N GLU A 315 -14.10 34.12 -7.54
CA GLU A 315 -13.69 33.05 -6.63
C GLU A 315 -12.18 32.75 -6.77
N ILE A 316 -11.58 32.30 -5.68
CA ILE A 316 -10.23 31.73 -5.66
C ILE A 316 -10.40 30.22 -5.63
N ILE A 317 -9.74 29.51 -6.54
CA ILE A 317 -9.81 28.05 -6.71
C ILE A 317 -8.40 27.47 -6.57
N ILE A 318 -8.30 26.32 -5.93
CA ILE A 318 -7.07 25.53 -5.82
C ILE A 318 -7.21 24.32 -6.74
N TYR A 319 -6.22 24.12 -7.63
CA TYR A 319 -6.16 22.97 -8.53
C TYR A 319 -5.19 21.93 -7.99
N SER A 320 -5.43 20.66 -8.33
CA SER A 320 -4.54 19.55 -7.96
C SER A 320 -3.21 19.53 -8.70
N GLU A 321 -3.04 20.40 -9.68
CA GLU A 321 -1.85 20.44 -10.55
C GLU A 321 -0.72 21.25 -9.91
N ARG A 322 0.52 20.91 -10.32
CA ARG A 322 1.73 21.63 -9.97
C ARG A 322 2.46 22.01 -11.27
N LEU A 323 2.75 23.28 -11.48
CA LEU A 323 3.52 23.77 -12.62
C LEU A 323 4.99 24.10 -12.30
N GLY A 324 5.38 23.98 -11.04
CA GLY A 324 6.74 24.30 -10.60
C GLY A 324 6.84 24.49 -9.09
N PRO A 325 7.92 25.09 -8.61
CA PRO A 325 8.03 25.51 -7.21
C PRO A 325 7.03 26.63 -6.90
N PRO A 326 6.79 26.94 -5.62
CA PRO A 326 6.01 28.13 -5.21
C PRO A 326 6.50 29.43 -5.88
N TYR A 327 5.61 30.38 -6.08
CA TYR A 327 5.96 31.67 -6.68
C TYR A 327 7.07 32.39 -5.92
N CYS A 328 7.03 32.33 -4.59
CA CYS A 328 8.07 32.88 -3.72
C CYS A 328 9.46 32.22 -3.90
N GLN A 329 9.52 31.06 -4.53
CA GLN A 329 10.77 30.36 -4.88
C GLN A 329 11.10 30.46 -6.39
N GLY A 330 10.40 31.29 -7.13
CA GLY A 330 10.66 31.49 -8.56
C GLY A 330 9.71 30.71 -9.48
N GLY A 331 8.68 30.09 -8.94
CA GLY A 331 7.65 29.41 -9.72
C GLY A 331 6.76 30.36 -10.52
N PRO A 332 5.95 29.80 -11.44
CA PRO A 332 5.14 30.58 -12.36
C PRO A 332 3.79 31.02 -11.80
N MET A 333 3.26 30.34 -10.76
CA MET A 333 1.89 30.52 -10.28
C MET A 333 1.83 30.67 -8.75
N PRO A 334 0.85 31.43 -8.24
CA PRO A 334 0.53 31.45 -6.81
C PRO A 334 0.20 30.07 -6.25
N THR A 335 0.61 29.81 -5.01
CA THR A 335 0.41 28.52 -4.33
C THR A 335 0.01 28.70 -2.86
N PRO A 336 -0.48 27.68 -2.16
CA PRO A 336 -0.71 27.73 -0.71
C PRO A 336 0.56 28.05 0.10
N THR A 337 1.75 27.63 -0.38
CA THR A 337 3.03 28.00 0.26
C THR A 337 3.27 29.51 0.25
N ASP A 338 2.88 30.21 -0.83
CA ASP A 338 2.98 31.69 -0.90
C ASP A 338 2.04 32.34 0.12
N ALA A 339 0.81 31.80 0.27
CA ALA A 339 -0.12 32.27 1.28
C ALA A 339 0.42 32.09 2.71
N LEU A 340 1.02 30.94 3.01
CA LEU A 340 1.69 30.71 4.30
C LEU A 340 2.85 31.68 4.52
N ARG A 341 3.61 32.01 3.46
CA ARG A 341 4.73 32.96 3.54
C ARG A 341 4.26 34.37 3.86
N VAL A 342 3.18 34.84 3.24
CA VAL A 342 2.57 36.15 3.52
C VAL A 342 2.06 36.24 4.95
N LEU A 343 1.50 35.13 5.49
CA LEU A 343 1.00 35.08 6.86
C LEU A 343 2.10 34.84 7.92
N GLY A 344 3.37 34.67 7.49
CA GLY A 344 4.49 34.41 8.40
C GLY A 344 4.48 33.00 9.00
N LEU A 345 3.68 32.08 8.46
CA LEU A 345 3.57 30.69 8.91
C LEU A 345 4.64 29.77 8.33
N THR A 346 5.41 30.24 7.35
CA THR A 346 6.62 29.61 6.84
C THR A 346 7.70 30.66 6.57
N ARG A 347 8.96 30.21 6.53
CA ARG A 347 10.11 31.03 6.11
C ARG A 347 10.62 30.69 4.71
N LEU A 348 9.93 29.83 4.00
CA LEU A 348 10.32 29.41 2.66
C LEU A 348 10.13 30.54 1.65
N GLY A 349 11.14 30.76 0.82
CA GLY A 349 11.08 31.70 -0.29
C GLY A 349 11.11 33.17 0.10
N ASP A 350 10.98 34.01 -0.92
CA ASP A 350 11.00 35.47 -0.82
C ASP A 350 9.60 36.01 -0.44
N GLU A 351 9.55 36.90 0.56
CA GLU A 351 8.28 37.44 1.08
C GLU A 351 7.62 38.42 0.13
N ASP A 352 8.43 39.25 -0.56
CA ASP A 352 7.88 40.26 -1.47
C ASP A 352 7.23 39.57 -2.68
N ARG A 353 7.87 38.50 -3.19
CA ARG A 353 7.26 37.66 -4.25
C ARG A 353 6.00 36.95 -3.77
N ALA A 354 5.98 36.44 -2.53
CA ALA A 354 4.77 35.84 -1.98
C ALA A 354 3.63 36.87 -1.89
N ARG A 355 3.94 38.12 -1.48
CA ARG A 355 2.97 39.23 -1.45
C ARG A 355 2.46 39.58 -2.86
N GLU A 356 3.36 39.62 -3.85
CA GLU A 356 2.99 39.84 -5.27
C GLU A 356 2.03 38.73 -5.77
N ALA A 357 2.31 37.46 -5.44
CA ALA A 357 1.45 36.35 -5.78
C ALA A 357 0.04 36.50 -5.18
N MET A 358 -0.05 36.83 -3.90
CA MET A 358 -1.34 37.02 -3.22
C MET A 358 -2.05 38.27 -3.68
N ASP A 359 -1.35 39.35 -4.03
CA ASP A 359 -1.90 40.55 -4.62
C ASP A 359 -2.54 40.32 -5.98
N SER A 360 -1.89 39.51 -6.82
CA SER A 360 -2.42 39.10 -8.13
C SER A 360 -3.78 38.39 -8.04
N LEU A 361 -4.01 37.66 -6.97
CA LEU A 361 -5.30 37.01 -6.68
C LEU A 361 -6.31 37.95 -6.02
N GLY A 362 -5.83 38.77 -5.08
CA GLY A 362 -6.69 39.57 -4.19
C GLY A 362 -7.10 40.92 -4.75
N ALA A 363 -6.19 41.70 -5.38
CA ALA A 363 -6.47 43.05 -5.85
C ALA A 363 -7.69 43.14 -6.77
N PRO A 364 -7.90 42.22 -7.74
CA PRO A 364 -9.13 42.25 -8.56
C PRO A 364 -10.42 41.94 -7.81
N LEU A 365 -10.32 41.44 -6.57
CA LEU A 365 -11.46 41.17 -5.67
C LEU A 365 -11.62 42.22 -4.57
N GLY A 366 -10.76 43.24 -4.58
CA GLY A 366 -10.73 44.30 -3.56
C GLY A 366 -10.16 43.81 -2.23
N MET A 367 -9.37 42.73 -2.24
CA MET A 367 -8.70 42.14 -1.06
C MET A 367 -7.25 42.56 -0.98
N SER A 368 -6.74 42.77 0.21
CA SER A 368 -5.32 42.88 0.47
C SER A 368 -4.60 41.55 0.30
N PRO A 369 -3.27 41.50 0.09
CA PRO A 369 -2.51 40.24 0.02
C PRO A 369 -2.71 39.34 1.24
N GLY A 370 -2.86 39.93 2.45
CA GLY A 370 -3.13 39.17 3.68
C GLY A 370 -4.53 38.53 3.69
N GLU A 371 -5.55 39.23 3.21
CA GLU A 371 -6.91 38.69 3.09
C GLU A 371 -6.97 37.58 2.04
N ALA A 372 -6.30 37.74 0.88
CA ALA A 372 -6.19 36.71 -0.13
C ALA A 372 -5.47 35.49 0.42
N ALA A 373 -4.35 35.68 1.14
CA ALA A 373 -3.61 34.58 1.77
C ALA A 373 -4.47 33.81 2.80
N ASN A 374 -5.20 34.52 3.66
CA ASN A 374 -6.14 33.88 4.59
C ASN A 374 -7.21 33.07 3.86
N LYS A 375 -7.77 33.60 2.77
CA LYS A 375 -8.78 32.90 1.97
C LYS A 375 -8.21 31.61 1.35
N VAL A 376 -7.00 31.65 0.79
CA VAL A 376 -6.31 30.47 0.26
C VAL A 376 -6.06 29.43 1.37
N CYS A 377 -5.54 29.86 2.52
CA CYS A 377 -5.30 28.93 3.63
C CYS A 377 -6.60 28.28 4.14
N ASN A 378 -7.68 29.06 4.27
CA ASN A 378 -8.97 28.52 4.70
C ASN A 378 -9.50 27.47 3.72
N LEU A 379 -9.38 27.68 2.40
CA LEU A 379 -9.77 26.68 1.41
C LEU A 379 -9.01 25.34 1.60
N VAL A 380 -7.71 25.40 1.86
CA VAL A 380 -6.90 24.20 2.16
C VAL A 380 -7.40 23.53 3.44
N ILE A 381 -7.58 24.28 4.52
CA ILE A 381 -8.00 23.79 5.83
C ILE A 381 -9.38 23.14 5.75
N ASP A 382 -10.35 23.83 5.12
CA ASP A 382 -11.71 23.34 4.96
C ASP A 382 -11.75 22.04 4.16
N THR A 383 -10.99 21.98 3.05
CA THR A 383 -10.89 20.78 2.21
C THR A 383 -10.34 19.59 3.00
N ILE A 384 -9.22 19.77 3.68
CA ILE A 384 -8.58 18.69 4.46
C ILE A 384 -9.48 18.27 5.64
N SER A 385 -10.05 19.24 6.37
CA SER A 385 -10.90 18.95 7.53
C SER A 385 -12.19 18.22 7.15
N ALA A 386 -12.80 18.59 6.01
CA ALA A 386 -13.97 17.90 5.48
C ALA A 386 -13.66 16.44 5.12
N GLU A 387 -12.52 16.19 4.48
CA GLU A 387 -12.12 14.82 4.13
C GLU A 387 -11.81 13.98 5.38
N ILE A 388 -11.18 14.55 6.40
CA ILE A 388 -10.96 13.85 7.69
C ILE A 388 -12.29 13.45 8.32
N GLN A 389 -13.26 14.36 8.38
CA GLN A 389 -14.59 14.07 8.91
C GLN A 389 -15.32 13.00 8.10
N LEU A 390 -15.16 13.03 6.77
CA LEU A 390 -15.71 12.00 5.88
C LEU A 390 -15.09 10.63 6.14
N MET A 391 -13.78 10.54 6.36
CA MET A 391 -13.09 9.27 6.69
C MET A 391 -13.65 8.66 7.99
N PHE A 392 -13.85 9.45 9.05
CA PHE A 392 -14.47 8.96 10.28
C PHE A 392 -15.91 8.51 10.05
N THR A 393 -16.68 9.27 9.28
CA THR A 393 -18.08 8.94 8.95
C THR A 393 -18.16 7.63 8.16
N GLN A 394 -17.29 7.44 7.18
CA GLN A 394 -17.23 6.22 6.39
C GLN A 394 -16.86 5.01 7.26
N TRP A 395 -15.86 5.16 8.14
CA TRP A 395 -15.49 4.10 9.08
C TRP A 395 -16.63 3.76 10.06
N GLU A 396 -17.35 4.75 10.59
CA GLU A 396 -18.50 4.54 11.46
C GLU A 396 -19.67 3.81 10.76
N GLN A 397 -19.80 4.00 9.45
CA GLN A 397 -20.87 3.41 8.61
C GLN A 397 -20.48 2.05 8.02
N GLU A 398 -19.25 1.58 8.24
CA GLU A 398 -18.86 0.26 7.75
C GLU A 398 -19.76 -0.83 8.34
N PRO A 399 -20.21 -1.80 7.49
CA PRO A 399 -21.06 -2.88 7.98
C PRO A 399 -20.39 -3.66 9.11
N ALA A 400 -21.12 -3.82 10.22
CA ALA A 400 -20.71 -4.70 11.31
C ALA A 400 -21.12 -6.14 10.99
N TYR A 401 -20.15 -7.03 10.91
CA TYR A 401 -20.38 -8.45 10.61
C TYR A 401 -20.41 -9.33 11.87
N ARG A 402 -20.06 -8.79 13.01
CA ARG A 402 -20.03 -9.49 14.31
C ARG A 402 -20.98 -8.85 15.31
N VAL A 403 -21.67 -9.67 16.11
CA VAL A 403 -22.68 -9.19 17.07
C VAL A 403 -22.13 -8.13 18.03
N TRP A 404 -20.89 -8.28 18.51
CA TRP A 404 -20.25 -7.31 19.39
C TRP A 404 -19.95 -5.96 18.69
N GLU A 405 -19.64 -5.96 17.39
CA GLU A 405 -19.45 -4.74 16.59
C GLU A 405 -20.75 -3.94 16.43
N VAL A 406 -21.91 -4.62 16.46
CA VAL A 406 -23.22 -3.96 16.44
C VAL A 406 -23.56 -3.31 17.76
N LEU A 407 -23.10 -3.89 18.87
CA LEU A 407 -23.38 -3.43 20.22
C LEU A 407 -22.50 -2.25 20.64
N GLU A 408 -21.27 -2.18 20.14
CA GLU A 408 -20.36 -1.08 20.34
C GLU A 408 -20.49 -0.09 19.18
N LYS A 409 -21.15 1.05 19.42
CA LYS A 409 -21.19 2.14 18.43
C LYS A 409 -19.78 2.67 18.24
N ARG A 410 -19.24 2.49 17.04
CA ARG A 410 -17.99 3.10 16.61
C ARG A 410 -18.17 4.63 16.64
N LYS A 411 -17.62 5.30 17.64
CA LYS A 411 -17.65 6.74 17.83
C LYS A 411 -16.32 7.23 18.37
N GLU A 412 -15.31 7.22 17.51
CA GLU A 412 -14.04 7.84 17.85
C GLU A 412 -13.90 9.19 17.17
N ARG A 413 -13.21 10.10 17.81
CA ARG A 413 -12.81 11.39 17.25
C ARG A 413 -11.32 11.57 17.57
N PRO A 414 -10.57 12.28 16.71
CA PRO A 414 -9.15 12.46 16.95
C PRO A 414 -8.93 13.31 18.19
N SER A 415 -8.09 12.82 19.10
CA SER A 415 -7.52 13.63 20.17
C SER A 415 -6.41 14.53 19.66
N THR A 416 -5.69 14.06 18.64
CA THR A 416 -4.57 14.78 18.04
C THR A 416 -4.62 14.77 16.51
N VAL A 417 -4.16 15.86 15.91
CA VAL A 417 -3.86 15.96 14.47
C VAL A 417 -2.36 16.09 14.33
N VAL A 418 -1.74 15.09 13.72
CA VAL A 418 -0.28 14.98 13.62
C VAL A 418 0.16 15.35 12.22
N GLY A 419 0.91 16.43 12.11
CA GLY A 419 1.41 16.94 10.84
C GLY A 419 2.80 16.44 10.52
N VAL A 420 2.96 15.91 9.30
CA VAL A 420 4.25 15.58 8.69
C VAL A 420 4.31 16.16 7.28
N GLY A 421 5.47 16.08 6.64
CA GLY A 421 5.67 16.70 5.34
C GLY A 421 6.04 18.20 5.42
N GLY A 422 6.38 18.77 4.26
CA GLY A 422 6.95 20.13 4.17
C GLY A 422 5.97 21.26 4.47
N GLY A 423 4.67 21.05 4.17
CA GLY A 423 3.61 22.05 4.37
C GLY A 423 2.92 22.01 5.74
N ALA A 424 3.17 20.97 6.53
CA ALA A 424 2.41 20.70 7.75
C ALA A 424 2.46 21.86 8.78
N ALA A 425 3.63 22.44 9.00
CA ALA A 425 3.82 23.47 10.02
C ALA A 425 2.88 24.67 9.90
N GLY A 426 2.45 25.01 8.67
CA GLY A 426 1.58 26.15 8.42
C GLY A 426 0.06 25.88 8.63
N PHE A 427 -0.38 24.62 8.49
CA PHE A 427 -1.81 24.31 8.47
C PHE A 427 -2.31 23.54 9.69
N ILE A 428 -1.47 22.71 10.32
CA ILE A 428 -1.89 21.73 11.33
C ILE A 428 -2.63 22.36 12.51
N SER A 429 -2.18 23.51 13.00
CA SER A 429 -2.81 24.18 14.14
C SER A 429 -4.28 24.55 13.86
N GLN A 430 -4.56 25.02 12.64
CA GLN A 430 -5.91 25.42 12.25
C GLN A 430 -6.80 24.23 11.91
N ILE A 431 -6.24 23.19 11.24
CA ILE A 431 -6.95 21.94 11.00
C ILE A 431 -7.34 21.28 12.32
N ALA A 432 -6.42 21.22 13.29
CA ALA A 432 -6.71 20.66 14.61
C ALA A 432 -7.79 21.46 15.34
N ALA A 433 -7.74 22.80 15.30
CA ALA A 433 -8.76 23.65 15.89
C ALA A 433 -10.16 23.41 15.27
N THR A 434 -10.24 23.25 13.96
CA THR A 434 -11.49 22.93 13.24
C THR A 434 -12.07 21.59 13.67
N LEU A 435 -11.22 20.62 13.99
CA LEU A 435 -11.61 19.28 14.41
C LEU A 435 -11.79 19.12 15.93
N GLY A 436 -11.48 20.17 16.71
CA GLY A 436 -11.52 20.12 18.18
C GLY A 436 -10.43 19.24 18.79
N ALA A 437 -9.29 19.08 18.10
CA ALA A 437 -8.16 18.25 18.47
C ALA A 437 -6.90 19.06 18.80
N TYR A 438 -5.87 18.44 19.33
CA TYR A 438 -4.58 19.07 19.59
C TYR A 438 -3.65 18.94 18.39
N PRO A 439 -2.96 20.03 17.96
CA PRO A 439 -1.96 19.96 16.90
C PRO A 439 -0.66 19.38 17.43
N VAL A 440 -0.08 18.45 16.69
CA VAL A 440 1.23 17.85 16.99
C VAL A 440 2.09 17.87 15.73
N ILE A 441 3.29 18.42 15.83
CA ILE A 441 4.36 18.27 14.84
C ILE A 441 5.48 17.56 15.55
N PRO A 442 5.69 16.26 15.30
CA PRO A 442 6.67 15.50 16.04
C PRO A 442 8.10 15.91 15.69
N PRO A 443 9.06 15.65 16.58
CA PRO A 443 10.48 15.69 16.21
C PRO A 443 10.73 14.82 14.98
N TYR A 444 11.61 15.24 14.09
CA TYR A 444 11.89 14.50 12.85
C TYR A 444 10.73 14.38 11.85
N ALA A 445 9.66 15.17 11.99
CA ALA A 445 8.55 15.23 11.02
C ALA A 445 8.99 15.28 9.54
N PRO A 446 10.08 16.00 9.15
CA PRO A 446 10.53 16.04 7.77
C PRO A 446 11.03 14.70 7.19
N VAL A 447 11.35 13.73 8.03
CA VAL A 447 11.86 12.40 7.66
C VAL A 447 11.05 11.27 8.32
N ALA A 448 9.81 11.57 8.74
CA ALA A 448 8.93 10.62 9.41
C ALA A 448 8.70 9.36 8.57
N ASN A 449 8.57 9.49 7.25
CA ASN A 449 8.38 8.38 6.32
C ASN A 449 9.55 7.38 6.38
N ALA A 450 10.78 7.87 6.33
CA ALA A 450 11.97 7.02 6.45
C ALA A 450 12.06 6.37 7.84
N ILE A 451 11.65 7.08 8.90
CA ILE A 451 11.54 6.50 10.25
C ILE A 451 10.51 5.37 10.27
N GLY A 452 9.32 5.62 9.72
CA GLY A 452 8.26 4.63 9.64
C GLY A 452 8.70 3.37 8.89
N ALA A 453 9.41 3.53 7.77
CA ALA A 453 10.02 2.41 7.07
C ALA A 453 11.01 1.65 7.97
N ALA A 454 11.94 2.35 8.65
CA ALA A 454 12.97 1.73 9.48
C ALA A 454 12.41 0.88 10.63
N VAL A 455 11.30 1.32 11.25
CA VAL A 455 10.70 0.66 12.42
C VAL A 455 9.59 -0.34 12.08
N ALA A 456 9.14 -0.42 10.82
CA ALA A 456 8.07 -1.31 10.40
C ALA A 456 8.43 -2.79 10.63
N LEU A 457 7.50 -3.56 11.19
CA LEU A 457 7.68 -5.00 11.42
C LEU A 457 7.48 -5.83 10.15
N PRO A 458 8.21 -6.95 9.98
CA PRO A 458 7.91 -7.91 8.95
C PRO A 458 6.54 -8.54 9.19
N THR A 459 5.70 -8.61 8.15
CA THR A 459 4.41 -9.28 8.24
C THR A 459 4.33 -10.44 7.26
N LEU A 460 4.08 -11.61 7.81
CA LEU A 460 3.75 -12.81 7.07
C LEU A 460 2.35 -13.26 7.45
N GLU A 461 1.64 -13.81 6.51
CA GLU A 461 0.30 -14.34 6.73
C GLU A 461 0.16 -15.74 6.12
N VAL A 462 -0.75 -16.52 6.68
CA VAL A 462 -1.14 -17.83 6.20
C VAL A 462 -2.64 -17.94 6.27
N THR A 463 -3.24 -18.20 5.11
CA THR A 463 -4.65 -18.57 5.00
C THR A 463 -4.75 -20.06 4.75
N LEU A 464 -5.16 -20.79 5.77
CA LEU A 464 -5.42 -22.23 5.73
C LEU A 464 -6.90 -22.49 5.49
N ARG A 465 -7.19 -23.31 4.50
CA ARG A 465 -8.49 -23.91 4.34
C ARG A 465 -8.40 -25.43 4.46
N VAL A 466 -9.24 -26.00 5.30
CA VAL A 466 -9.38 -27.46 5.46
C VAL A 466 -10.80 -27.87 5.05
N ASP A 467 -10.92 -28.87 4.23
CA ASP A 467 -12.20 -29.49 3.85
C ASP A 467 -12.17 -30.97 4.25
N THR A 468 -12.81 -31.29 5.38
CA THR A 468 -12.80 -32.68 5.91
C THR A 468 -13.73 -33.62 5.14
N GLU A 469 -14.70 -33.09 4.36
CA GLU A 469 -15.55 -33.94 3.50
C GLU A 469 -14.77 -34.41 2.26
N GLN A 470 -13.93 -33.53 1.69
CA GLN A 470 -13.12 -33.84 0.53
C GLN A 470 -11.74 -34.41 0.90
N GLY A 471 -11.37 -34.36 2.18
CA GLY A 471 -10.11 -34.92 2.68
C GLY A 471 -8.86 -34.17 2.17
N TYR A 472 -8.86 -32.83 2.20
CA TYR A 472 -7.67 -32.05 1.86
C TYR A 472 -7.58 -30.74 2.66
N TYR A 473 -6.37 -30.19 2.68
CA TYR A 473 -6.17 -28.80 3.09
C TYR A 473 -5.35 -28.02 2.06
N SER A 474 -5.48 -26.71 2.06
CA SER A 474 -4.74 -25.81 1.18
C SER A 474 -4.21 -24.58 1.93
N ILE A 475 -3.06 -24.09 1.47
CA ILE A 475 -2.43 -22.82 1.89
C ILE A 475 -2.50 -21.86 0.72
N GLU A 476 -3.28 -20.79 0.89
CA GLU A 476 -3.59 -19.88 -0.22
C GLU A 476 -2.35 -19.17 -0.77
N GLU A 477 -1.49 -18.64 0.09
CA GLU A 477 -0.30 -17.85 -0.28
C GLU A 477 0.80 -18.67 -0.95
N GLU A 478 0.81 -20.00 -0.77
CA GLU A 478 1.77 -20.90 -1.41
C GLU A 478 1.19 -21.62 -2.63
N GLY A 479 -0.11 -21.45 -2.90
CA GLY A 479 -0.81 -22.25 -3.92
C GLY A 479 -0.71 -23.76 -3.66
N PHE A 480 -0.56 -24.14 -2.39
CA PHE A 480 -0.27 -25.50 -1.94
C PHE A 480 -1.57 -26.22 -1.54
N GLN A 481 -1.66 -27.48 -1.90
CA GLN A 481 -2.75 -28.36 -1.50
C GLN A 481 -2.22 -29.77 -1.21
N GLU A 482 -2.70 -30.37 -0.11
CA GLU A 482 -2.32 -31.71 0.33
C GLU A 482 -3.52 -32.48 0.87
N ALA A 483 -3.47 -33.81 0.77
CA ALA A 483 -4.49 -34.67 1.34
C ALA A 483 -4.51 -34.61 2.86
N LEU A 484 -5.72 -34.72 3.43
CA LEU A 484 -5.96 -34.79 4.86
C LEU A 484 -6.42 -36.20 5.21
N ASP A 485 -5.63 -36.91 5.98
CA ASP A 485 -5.92 -38.30 6.35
C ASP A 485 -6.78 -38.45 7.63
N ASP A 486 -7.10 -37.32 8.30
CA ASP A 486 -7.86 -37.30 9.56
C ASP A 486 -9.31 -36.80 9.33
N ALA A 487 -10.28 -37.70 9.37
CA ALA A 487 -11.69 -37.38 9.27
C ALA A 487 -12.25 -36.65 10.51
N ASN A 488 -11.58 -36.77 11.66
CA ASN A 488 -11.96 -36.13 12.92
C ASN A 488 -11.15 -34.82 13.19
N PHE A 489 -10.65 -34.21 12.13
CA PHE A 489 -9.84 -33.01 12.22
C PHE A 489 -10.56 -31.89 12.97
N THR A 490 -9.87 -31.30 13.94
CA THR A 490 -10.42 -30.31 14.85
C THR A 490 -9.98 -28.89 14.48
N GLU A 491 -10.72 -27.94 15.01
CA GLU A 491 -10.38 -26.52 14.85
C GLU A 491 -9.02 -26.16 15.46
N GLN A 492 -8.66 -26.76 16.61
CA GLN A 492 -7.33 -26.55 17.21
C GLN A 492 -6.22 -27.08 16.30
N GLN A 493 -6.39 -28.25 15.70
CA GLN A 493 -5.43 -28.78 14.73
C GLN A 493 -5.30 -27.87 13.50
N ALA A 494 -6.40 -27.19 13.07
CA ALA A 494 -6.34 -26.21 11.99
C ALA A 494 -5.51 -24.97 12.39
N LEU A 495 -5.69 -24.45 13.62
CA LEU A 495 -4.88 -23.35 14.13
C LEU A 495 -3.40 -23.73 14.25
N ASP A 496 -3.12 -24.91 14.78
CA ASP A 496 -1.74 -25.42 14.92
C ASP A 496 -1.08 -25.61 13.56
N LEU A 497 -1.82 -26.12 12.59
CA LEU A 497 -1.34 -26.30 11.21
C LEU A 497 -1.07 -24.96 10.52
N ALA A 498 -1.96 -23.97 10.68
CA ALA A 498 -1.78 -22.63 10.15
C ALA A 498 -0.53 -21.95 10.77
N SER A 499 -0.37 -22.04 12.09
CA SER A 499 0.79 -21.52 12.80
C SER A 499 2.11 -22.21 12.37
N LYS A 500 2.07 -23.53 12.16
CA LYS A 500 3.22 -24.28 11.64
C LYS A 500 3.62 -23.82 10.24
N TRP A 501 2.65 -23.55 9.37
CA TRP A 501 2.93 -23.01 8.04
C TRP A 501 3.46 -21.58 8.09
N LEU A 502 2.97 -20.74 9.03
CA LEU A 502 3.51 -19.42 9.25
C LEU A 502 4.99 -19.49 9.66
N GLY A 503 5.36 -20.43 10.54
CA GLY A 503 6.75 -20.72 10.89
C GLY A 503 7.60 -21.14 9.69
N LYS A 504 7.11 -22.09 8.87
CA LYS A 504 7.81 -22.51 7.65
C LYS A 504 8.04 -21.35 6.67
N ARG A 505 7.07 -20.43 6.55
CA ARG A 505 7.24 -19.24 5.71
C ARG A 505 8.28 -18.28 6.28
N ALA A 506 8.28 -18.10 7.61
CA ALA A 506 9.29 -17.28 8.26
C ALA A 506 10.71 -17.84 8.02
N ASP A 507 10.91 -19.13 8.19
CA ASP A 507 12.18 -19.79 7.90
C ASP A 507 12.60 -19.60 6.44
N LYS A 508 11.65 -19.78 5.51
CA LYS A 508 11.87 -19.60 4.06
C LYS A 508 12.31 -18.17 3.71
N TYR A 509 11.81 -17.18 4.44
CA TYR A 509 12.14 -15.78 4.24
C TYR A 509 13.29 -15.27 5.12
N GLY A 510 13.96 -16.15 5.89
CA GLY A 510 15.07 -15.80 6.77
C GLY A 510 14.66 -14.94 7.95
N LEU A 511 13.36 -14.95 8.31
CA LEU A 511 12.82 -14.23 9.45
C LEU A 511 12.90 -15.11 10.71
N ASN A 512 14.12 -15.43 11.14
CA ASN A 512 14.38 -16.27 12.32
C ASN A 512 13.97 -15.62 13.67
N GLN A 513 13.34 -14.46 13.64
CA GLN A 513 12.83 -13.82 14.85
C GLN A 513 11.46 -14.40 15.19
N ARG A 514 11.44 -15.20 16.25
CA ARG A 514 10.35 -15.55 17.17
C ARG A 514 8.95 -15.15 16.69
N ILE A 515 8.28 -16.06 16.00
CA ILE A 515 6.82 -16.03 15.91
C ILE A 515 6.31 -16.50 17.27
N GLU A 516 6.55 -15.72 18.32
CA GLU A 516 6.00 -16.00 19.66
C GLU A 516 4.53 -15.61 19.74
N ASP A 517 4.13 -14.58 18.97
CA ASP A 517 2.77 -14.11 18.92
C ASP A 517 2.20 -14.29 17.50
N VAL A 518 1.16 -15.08 17.39
CA VAL A 518 0.39 -15.27 16.16
C VAL A 518 -0.94 -14.56 16.32
N GLU A 519 -1.21 -13.58 15.47
CA GLU A 519 -2.52 -12.94 15.42
C GLU A 519 -3.48 -13.78 14.59
N ILE A 520 -4.65 -14.10 15.14
CA ILE A 520 -5.73 -14.78 14.44
C ILE A 520 -6.63 -13.71 13.82
N ILE A 521 -6.53 -13.55 12.51
CA ILE A 521 -7.31 -12.56 11.76
C ILE A 521 -8.70 -13.08 11.43
N ARG A 522 -8.79 -14.36 11.07
CA ARG A 522 -10.05 -15.01 10.76
C ARG A 522 -10.03 -16.45 11.29
N ARG A 523 -11.14 -16.82 11.89
CA ARG A 523 -11.37 -18.15 12.45
C ARG A 523 -12.82 -18.51 12.21
N GLU A 524 -13.06 -19.24 11.12
CA GLU A 524 -14.40 -19.60 10.68
C GLU A 524 -14.51 -21.12 10.53
N VAL A 525 -15.61 -21.68 11.02
CA VAL A 525 -15.92 -23.10 10.93
C VAL A 525 -17.33 -23.26 10.35
N PHE A 526 -17.41 -23.97 9.24
CA PHE A 526 -18.69 -24.24 8.57
C PHE A 526 -18.98 -25.74 8.60
N ASN A 527 -20.15 -26.13 9.11
CA ASN A 527 -20.62 -27.49 9.02
C ASN A 527 -21.18 -27.75 7.60
N MET A 528 -20.73 -28.84 6.98
CA MET A 528 -21.28 -29.30 5.70
C MET A 528 -22.42 -30.27 5.99
N VAL A 529 -23.64 -29.87 5.63
CA VAL A 529 -24.83 -30.65 5.90
C VAL A 529 -25.40 -31.18 4.58
N ARG A 530 -25.59 -32.50 4.52
CA ARG A 530 -26.32 -33.18 3.43
C ARG A 530 -27.43 -34.05 4.01
N ASN A 531 -28.63 -33.94 3.46
CA ASN A 531 -29.79 -34.70 3.96
C ASN A 531 -29.94 -34.65 5.48
N TRP A 532 -29.74 -33.44 6.08
CA TRP A 532 -29.81 -33.19 7.53
C TRP A 532 -28.70 -33.85 8.36
N VAL A 533 -27.71 -34.44 7.73
CA VAL A 533 -26.55 -35.05 8.42
C VAL A 533 -25.31 -34.22 8.11
N THR A 534 -24.52 -33.93 9.14
CA THR A 534 -23.21 -33.27 8.97
C THR A 534 -22.24 -34.29 8.35
N THR A 535 -21.81 -34.02 7.13
CA THR A 535 -20.89 -34.88 6.35
C THR A 535 -19.43 -34.47 6.47
N GLY A 536 -19.18 -33.28 6.98
CA GLY A 536 -17.84 -32.74 7.18
C GLY A 536 -17.87 -31.31 7.69
N LYS A 537 -16.69 -30.74 7.82
CA LYS A 537 -16.49 -29.35 8.22
C LYS A 537 -15.51 -28.66 7.29
N ILE A 538 -15.69 -27.36 7.10
CA ILE A 538 -14.71 -26.47 6.49
C ILE A 538 -14.16 -25.57 7.58
N TYR A 539 -12.85 -25.55 7.72
CA TYR A 539 -12.13 -24.58 8.54
C TYR A 539 -11.50 -23.56 7.61
N ASP A 540 -11.73 -22.29 7.87
CA ASP A 540 -11.10 -21.15 7.17
C ASP A 540 -10.38 -20.32 8.22
N ILE A 541 -9.08 -20.50 8.30
CA ILE A 541 -8.21 -19.92 9.33
C ILE A 541 -7.20 -19.00 8.66
N HIS A 542 -7.17 -17.74 9.08
CA HIS A 542 -6.18 -16.77 8.67
C HIS A 542 -5.38 -16.31 9.87
N VAL A 543 -4.09 -16.59 9.85
CA VAL A 543 -3.14 -16.18 10.88
C VAL A 543 -2.05 -15.30 10.27
N GLN A 544 -1.51 -14.40 11.07
CA GLN A 544 -0.40 -13.55 10.65
C GLN A 544 0.58 -13.27 11.80
N THR A 545 1.78 -12.80 11.47
CA THR A 545 2.68 -12.19 12.46
C THR A 545 2.13 -10.83 12.87
N PRO A 546 2.40 -10.34 14.12
CA PRO A 546 1.95 -9.03 14.55
C PRO A 546 2.39 -7.91 13.61
N ARG A 547 1.48 -6.98 13.36
CA ARG A 547 1.76 -5.75 12.60
C ARG A 547 2.12 -4.63 13.55
N GLY A 548 2.78 -3.61 13.01
CA GLY A 548 3.10 -2.38 13.72
C GLY A 548 4.57 -2.01 13.60
N ILE A 549 5.08 -1.47 14.67
CA ILE A 549 6.43 -0.92 14.76
C ILE A 549 7.27 -1.63 15.81
N LEU A 550 8.57 -1.64 15.65
CA LEU A 550 9.52 -2.18 16.62
C LEU A 550 9.44 -1.50 18.00
N GLY A 551 9.02 -0.24 18.04
CA GLY A 551 8.83 0.55 19.26
C GLY A 551 8.69 2.03 18.96
N HIS A 552 8.40 2.82 20.01
CA HIS A 552 8.24 4.28 19.91
C HIS A 552 9.58 4.97 20.12
N ILE A 553 9.83 6.02 19.34
CA ILE A 553 11.01 6.86 19.46
C ILE A 553 10.69 7.96 20.49
N GLY A 554 11.31 7.92 21.67
CA GLY A 554 11.12 8.94 22.71
C GLY A 554 11.64 10.31 22.34
N ALA A 555 11.28 11.35 23.09
CA ALA A 555 11.76 12.72 22.89
C ALA A 555 13.30 12.86 22.98
N GLY A 556 13.98 11.89 23.63
CA GLY A 556 15.44 11.75 23.65
C GLY A 556 16.01 10.89 22.52
N GLY A 557 15.16 10.38 21.61
CA GLY A 557 15.57 9.55 20.47
C GLY A 557 15.76 8.07 20.81
N GLU A 558 15.34 7.57 21.97
CA GLU A 558 15.44 6.14 22.35
C GLU A 558 14.14 5.40 22.06
N ILE A 559 14.23 4.17 21.49
CA ILE A 559 13.06 3.26 21.39
C ILE A 559 12.68 2.78 22.79
N LYS A 560 11.45 3.01 23.17
CA LYS A 560 10.82 2.49 24.40
C LYS A 560 9.87 1.35 24.08
#